data_9ef202a08cb2ec703a2db1716ca9ebc5
#
_entry.id   9ef202a08cb2ec703a2db1716ca9ebc5
#
_cell.length_a   1.000
_cell.length_b   1.000
_cell.length_c   1.000
_cell.angle_alpha   90.00
_cell.angle_beta   90.00
_cell.angle_gamma   90.00
#
_symmetry.space_group_name_H-M   'P 1'
#
loop_
_entity.id
_entity.type
_entity.pdbx_description
1 polymer ?
#
loop_
_entity_poly.entity_id
_entity_poly.type
_entity_poly.pdbx_seq_one_letter_code
_entity_poly.pdbx_strand_id
1 'polypeptide(L)'
;MVKLDRYIGSSVFVAILAVLGIILGLATLFAFIDEMGDVSDTYTLADVLSYVLLTAPRRLYDMLPMAALIGCLIGLGSLASNSELTIMRAAGVSIGRIVWAVMKPMLVLMLVGLLIGEYVAPATEVTAQANRSLAQGGGDAQSAKHGLWHRQGDEFIHVNSVQPNGLLYGVTRYRFDNERHMLSSSFAKRAKFDEDHWQLSEVTTTLFHENSTEVVTTPEERWDVALSPQLLSTVVMSPDTLSISGLWGYIHYLADQGLANGRYWLAFWVKVLQPLVTAALVLMAISFIFGPLRSVTLGQRVFTGVLVGFTFRIAQDLLGPSSLVFGFSPLFAVLVPAGICALAGIWLLRRAG
;
A
#
# COMPACT_ATOMS: atom_id res chain seq x y z
N MET A 1 -23.18 3.04 33.18
CA MET A 1 -22.61 1.99 32.32
C MET A 1 -21.99 2.51 31.02
N VAL A 2 -22.63 3.43 30.30
CA VAL A 2 -22.06 4.08 29.08
C VAL A 2 -20.77 4.87 29.36
N LYS A 3 -20.65 5.49 30.55
CA LYS A 3 -19.45 6.25 30.93
C LYS A 3 -18.19 5.39 31.06
N LEU A 4 -18.32 4.16 31.58
CA LEU A 4 -17.20 3.22 31.73
C LEU A 4 -16.69 2.73 30.38
N ASP A 5 -17.61 2.33 29.48
CA ASP A 5 -17.24 1.89 28.14
C ASP A 5 -16.52 3.01 27.36
N ARG A 6 -17.01 4.26 27.52
CA ARG A 6 -16.36 5.44 26.91
C ARG A 6 -14.99 5.72 27.52
N TYR A 7 -14.83 5.54 28.83
CA TYR A 7 -13.55 5.72 29.50
C TYR A 7 -12.49 4.74 28.99
N ILE A 8 -12.82 3.43 28.98
CA ILE A 8 -11.91 2.38 28.45
C ILE A 8 -11.59 2.68 26.99
N GLY A 9 -12.62 2.92 26.17
CA GLY A 9 -12.44 3.19 24.75
C GLY A 9 -11.58 4.42 24.47
N SER A 10 -11.79 5.53 25.20
CA SER A 10 -10.99 6.75 25.03
C SER A 10 -9.54 6.58 25.47
N SER A 11 -9.28 5.88 26.60
CA SER A 11 -7.93 5.59 27.07
C SER A 11 -7.12 4.78 26.03
N VAL A 12 -7.73 3.75 25.46
CA VAL A 12 -7.10 2.94 24.43
C VAL A 12 -6.95 3.72 23.12
N PHE A 13 -7.96 4.47 22.70
CA PHE A 13 -7.92 5.29 21.49
C PHE A 13 -6.80 6.32 21.51
N VAL A 14 -6.67 7.07 22.62
CA VAL A 14 -5.59 8.05 22.80
C VAL A 14 -4.22 7.38 22.78
N ALA A 15 -4.07 6.22 23.42
CA ALA A 15 -2.83 5.45 23.37
C ALA A 15 -2.48 5.01 21.96
N ILE A 16 -3.47 4.54 21.17
CA ILE A 16 -3.27 4.15 19.77
C ILE A 16 -2.85 5.35 18.93
N LEU A 17 -3.52 6.49 19.07
CA LEU A 17 -3.14 7.70 18.34
C LEU A 17 -1.72 8.18 18.69
N ALA A 18 -1.34 8.11 19.97
CA ALA A 18 0.01 8.45 20.41
C ALA A 18 1.06 7.53 19.79
N VAL A 19 0.83 6.21 19.82
CA VAL A 19 1.71 5.23 19.20
C VAL A 19 1.78 5.41 17.68
N LEU A 20 0.64 5.62 17.03
CA LEU A 20 0.56 5.89 15.59
C LEU A 20 1.36 7.14 15.23
N GLY A 21 1.24 8.22 16.01
CA GLY A 21 2.01 9.44 15.80
C GLY A 21 3.53 9.22 15.95
N ILE A 22 3.95 8.44 16.93
CA ILE A 22 5.37 8.11 17.14
C ILE A 22 5.90 7.26 15.97
N ILE A 23 5.20 6.19 15.60
CA ILE A 23 5.63 5.29 14.52
C ILE A 23 5.62 6.03 13.18
N LEU A 24 4.58 6.81 12.90
CA LEU A 24 4.49 7.63 11.69
C LEU A 24 5.61 8.67 11.63
N GLY A 25 5.89 9.35 12.76
CA GLY A 25 6.99 10.32 12.85
C GLY A 25 8.34 9.69 12.55
N LEU A 26 8.63 8.53 13.14
CA LEU A 26 9.86 7.77 12.85
C LEU A 26 9.91 7.31 11.39
N ALA A 27 8.83 6.74 10.86
CA ALA A 27 8.77 6.29 9.47
C ALA A 27 8.95 7.45 8.47
N THR A 28 8.39 8.62 8.81
CA THR A 28 8.53 9.85 8.00
C THR A 28 9.96 10.38 8.07
N LEU A 29 10.60 10.34 9.24
CA LEU A 29 12.00 10.74 9.43
C LEU A 29 12.94 9.83 8.61
N PHE A 30 12.79 8.51 8.71
CA PHE A 30 13.59 7.58 7.92
C PHE A 30 13.40 7.77 6.41
N ALA A 31 12.16 7.97 5.98
CA ALA A 31 11.88 8.24 4.57
C ALA A 31 12.50 9.57 4.11
N PHE A 32 12.53 10.58 4.96
CA PHE A 32 13.21 11.84 4.65
C PHE A 32 14.73 11.65 4.52
N ILE A 33 15.34 10.87 5.42
CA ILE A 33 16.78 10.56 5.36
C ILE A 33 17.13 9.77 4.11
N ASP A 34 16.30 8.80 3.74
CA ASP A 34 16.48 7.97 2.55
C ASP A 34 16.39 8.80 1.27
N GLU A 35 15.38 9.67 1.18
CA GLU A 35 15.15 10.54 0.03
C GLU A 35 16.21 11.66 -0.10
N MET A 36 16.87 12.04 1.01
CA MET A 36 17.98 12.99 1.00
C MET A 36 19.18 12.51 0.16
N GLY A 37 19.33 11.19 -0.02
CA GLY A 37 20.36 10.61 -0.88
C GLY A 37 20.18 10.90 -2.36
N ASP A 38 18.97 11.25 -2.78
CA ASP A 38 18.60 11.52 -4.18
C ASP A 38 18.60 13.04 -4.52
N VAL A 39 18.96 13.90 -3.57
CA VAL A 39 19.02 15.37 -3.78
C VAL A 39 20.04 15.71 -4.86
N SER A 40 19.62 16.57 -5.80
CA SER A 40 20.41 17.04 -6.93
C SER A 40 20.08 18.51 -7.24
N ASP A 41 20.74 19.08 -8.25
CA ASP A 41 20.45 20.46 -8.69
C ASP A 41 19.01 20.65 -9.16
N THR A 42 18.38 19.59 -9.68
CA THR A 42 16.99 19.58 -10.17
C THR A 42 15.99 19.08 -9.15
N TYR A 43 16.39 18.20 -8.22
CA TYR A 43 15.57 17.66 -7.16
C TYR A 43 15.98 18.25 -5.81
N THR A 44 15.27 19.30 -5.42
CA THR A 44 15.63 20.12 -4.26
C THR A 44 15.11 19.56 -2.92
N LEU A 45 15.62 20.11 -1.82
CA LEU A 45 15.14 19.78 -0.46
C LEU A 45 13.63 20.03 -0.29
N ALA A 46 13.06 21.03 -0.98
CA ALA A 46 11.64 21.31 -0.96
C ALA A 46 10.84 20.20 -1.65
N ASP A 47 11.36 19.62 -2.72
CA ASP A 47 10.76 18.50 -3.44
C ASP A 47 10.79 17.23 -2.57
N VAL A 48 11.91 16.96 -1.87
CA VAL A 48 12.03 15.89 -0.89
C VAL A 48 10.96 16.02 0.20
N LEU A 49 10.81 17.20 0.80
CA LEU A 49 9.83 17.43 1.84
C LEU A 49 8.40 17.24 1.32
N SER A 50 8.12 17.76 0.12
CA SER A 50 6.82 17.57 -0.55
C SER A 50 6.52 16.09 -0.79
N TYR A 51 7.48 15.33 -1.32
CA TYR A 51 7.35 13.89 -1.54
C TYR A 51 7.07 13.12 -0.25
N VAL A 52 7.83 13.39 0.81
CA VAL A 52 7.69 12.72 2.11
C VAL A 52 6.32 13.02 2.75
N LEU A 53 5.83 14.26 2.65
CA LEU A 53 4.51 14.64 3.17
C LEU A 53 3.38 14.03 2.35
N LEU A 54 3.48 14.02 1.02
CA LEU A 54 2.46 13.44 0.14
C LEU A 54 2.37 11.90 0.29
N THR A 55 3.46 11.22 0.65
CA THR A 55 3.47 9.77 0.90
C THR A 55 3.10 9.40 2.35
N ALA A 56 2.96 10.37 3.27
CA ALA A 56 2.60 10.14 4.67
C ALA A 56 1.22 9.45 4.86
N PRO A 57 0.14 9.76 4.10
CA PRO A 57 -1.14 9.08 4.25
C PRO A 57 -1.07 7.57 4.00
N ARG A 58 -0.27 7.13 3.04
CA ARG A 58 -0.02 5.71 2.78
C ARG A 58 0.67 5.06 3.97
N ARG A 59 1.76 5.68 4.48
CA ARG A 59 2.47 5.16 5.66
C ARG A 59 1.57 5.05 6.87
N LEU A 60 0.71 6.06 7.10
CA LEU A 60 -0.29 6.02 8.17
C LEU A 60 -1.20 4.80 8.05
N TYR A 61 -1.72 4.55 6.85
CA TYR A 61 -2.56 3.41 6.56
C TYR A 61 -1.83 2.07 6.83
N ASP A 62 -0.60 1.93 6.35
CA ASP A 62 0.19 0.70 6.49
C ASP A 62 0.59 0.42 7.95
N MET A 63 0.82 1.46 8.76
CA MET A 63 1.23 1.34 10.17
C MET A 63 0.06 1.13 11.14
N LEU A 64 -1.17 1.34 10.70
CA LEU A 64 -2.37 1.32 11.54
C LEU A 64 -2.58 -0.01 12.29
N PRO A 65 -2.42 -1.22 11.70
CA PRO A 65 -2.59 -2.47 12.44
C PRO A 65 -1.58 -2.64 13.57
N MET A 66 -0.33 -2.26 13.34
CA MET A 66 0.74 -2.36 14.32
C MET A 66 0.58 -1.34 15.45
N ALA A 67 0.22 -0.11 15.10
CA ALA A 67 -0.09 0.93 16.08
C ALA A 67 -1.30 0.57 16.94
N ALA A 68 -2.31 -0.09 16.36
CA ALA A 68 -3.47 -0.58 17.08
C ALA A 68 -3.12 -1.67 18.09
N LEU A 69 -2.27 -2.64 17.71
CA LEU A 69 -1.78 -3.69 18.62
C LEU A 69 -1.03 -3.08 19.82
N ILE A 70 0.00 -2.27 19.53
CA ILE A 70 0.88 -1.71 20.57
C ILE A 70 0.12 -0.69 21.43
N GLY A 71 -0.66 0.19 20.80
CA GLY A 71 -1.46 1.19 21.50
C GLY A 71 -2.54 0.57 22.40
N CYS A 72 -3.15 -0.54 21.96
CA CYS A 72 -4.09 -1.30 22.80
C CYS A 72 -3.38 -1.90 24.02
N LEU A 73 -2.18 -2.47 23.85
CA LEU A 73 -1.36 -2.98 24.96
C LEU A 73 -0.98 -1.88 25.96
N ILE A 74 -0.63 -0.69 25.48
CA ILE A 74 -0.29 0.45 26.32
C ILE A 74 -1.54 0.96 27.04
N GLY A 75 -2.64 1.21 26.31
CA GLY A 75 -3.87 1.79 26.88
C GLY A 75 -4.52 0.89 27.92
N LEU A 76 -4.77 -0.37 27.58
CA LEU A 76 -5.28 -1.35 28.56
C LEU A 76 -4.24 -1.69 29.62
N GLY A 77 -2.96 -1.72 29.24
CA GLY A 77 -1.87 -1.98 30.15
C GLY A 77 -1.74 -0.92 31.25
N SER A 78 -1.97 0.35 30.92
CA SER A 78 -2.03 1.45 31.91
C SER A 78 -3.18 1.25 32.89
N LEU A 79 -4.39 0.96 32.38
CA LEU A 79 -5.55 0.67 33.24
C LEU A 79 -5.31 -0.58 34.13
N ALA A 80 -4.60 -1.59 33.63
CA ALA A 80 -4.23 -2.76 34.40
C ALA A 80 -3.19 -2.44 35.51
N SER A 81 -2.19 -1.63 35.19
CA SER A 81 -1.14 -1.23 36.15
C SER A 81 -1.69 -0.39 37.30
N ASN A 82 -2.69 0.43 37.03
CA ASN A 82 -3.41 1.21 38.04
C ASN A 82 -4.48 0.41 38.81
N SER A 83 -4.54 -0.92 38.59
CA SER A 83 -5.56 -1.81 39.19
C SER A 83 -7.02 -1.51 38.78
N GLU A 84 -7.24 -0.57 37.84
CA GLU A 84 -8.57 -0.16 37.40
C GLU A 84 -9.32 -1.31 36.74
N LEU A 85 -8.66 -2.08 35.85
CA LEU A 85 -9.26 -3.26 35.23
C LEU A 85 -9.63 -4.34 36.26
N THR A 86 -8.84 -4.49 37.32
CA THR A 86 -9.10 -5.43 38.42
C THR A 86 -10.34 -5.02 39.20
N ILE A 87 -10.46 -3.71 39.55
CA ILE A 87 -11.63 -3.17 40.21
C ILE A 87 -12.89 -3.29 39.37
N MET A 88 -12.81 -3.00 38.07
CA MET A 88 -13.91 -3.16 37.12
C MET A 88 -14.39 -4.63 37.06
N ARG A 89 -13.44 -5.58 37.03
CA ARG A 89 -13.74 -7.01 37.04
C ARG A 89 -14.41 -7.43 38.37
N ALA A 90 -13.89 -6.97 39.50
CA ALA A 90 -14.48 -7.22 40.80
C ALA A 90 -15.90 -6.63 40.94
N ALA A 91 -16.17 -5.54 40.24
CA ALA A 91 -17.49 -4.93 40.13
C ALA A 91 -18.45 -5.64 39.14
N GLY A 92 -18.06 -6.78 38.60
CA GLY A 92 -18.89 -7.62 37.71
C GLY A 92 -18.83 -7.25 36.22
N VAL A 93 -17.87 -6.41 35.77
CA VAL A 93 -17.69 -6.13 34.35
C VAL A 93 -17.06 -7.34 33.64
N SER A 94 -17.77 -7.92 32.68
CA SER A 94 -17.26 -9.06 31.92
C SER A 94 -16.14 -8.68 30.95
N ILE A 95 -15.22 -9.63 30.65
CA ILE A 95 -14.15 -9.44 29.66
C ILE A 95 -14.74 -9.09 28.29
N GLY A 96 -15.80 -9.75 27.87
CA GLY A 96 -16.47 -9.47 26.60
C GLY A 96 -16.96 -8.05 26.47
N ARG A 97 -17.40 -7.41 27.58
CA ARG A 97 -17.77 -5.99 27.58
C ARG A 97 -16.56 -5.08 27.42
N ILE A 98 -15.42 -5.40 28.04
CA ILE A 98 -14.18 -4.65 27.87
C ILE A 98 -13.69 -4.76 26.42
N VAL A 99 -13.70 -5.97 25.85
CA VAL A 99 -13.39 -6.21 24.41
C VAL A 99 -14.28 -5.32 23.54
N TRP A 100 -15.59 -5.29 23.78
CA TRP A 100 -16.52 -4.50 23.00
C TRP A 100 -16.30 -2.99 23.17
N ALA A 101 -15.95 -2.52 24.38
CA ALA A 101 -15.62 -1.13 24.66
C ALA A 101 -14.37 -0.66 23.91
N VAL A 102 -13.38 -1.54 23.72
CA VAL A 102 -12.17 -1.29 22.92
C VAL A 102 -12.48 -1.34 21.42
N MET A 103 -13.28 -2.34 20.97
CA MET A 103 -13.58 -2.51 19.56
C MET A 103 -14.38 -1.36 18.95
N LYS A 104 -15.25 -0.68 19.71
CA LYS A 104 -16.04 0.45 19.21
C LYS A 104 -15.18 1.57 18.59
N PRO A 105 -14.24 2.21 19.33
CA PRO A 105 -13.38 3.23 18.75
C PRO A 105 -12.45 2.66 17.67
N MET A 106 -12.09 1.38 17.77
CA MET A 106 -11.30 0.71 16.73
C MET A 106 -12.04 0.60 15.41
N LEU A 107 -13.34 0.29 15.42
CA LEU A 107 -14.15 0.26 14.19
C LEU A 107 -14.15 1.63 13.49
N VAL A 108 -14.24 2.72 14.25
CA VAL A 108 -14.13 4.08 13.67
C VAL A 108 -12.76 4.29 13.05
N LEU A 109 -11.69 3.91 13.74
CA LEU A 109 -10.32 4.05 13.23
C LEU A 109 -10.08 3.20 11.98
N MET A 110 -10.61 1.97 11.94
CA MET A 110 -10.55 1.09 10.76
C MET A 110 -11.31 1.69 9.57
N LEU A 111 -12.49 2.28 9.81
CA LEU A 111 -13.25 2.95 8.76
C LEU A 111 -12.49 4.16 8.20
N VAL A 112 -11.96 5.00 9.09
CA VAL A 112 -11.11 6.15 8.68
C VAL A 112 -9.88 5.65 7.91
N GLY A 113 -9.22 4.59 8.39
CA GLY A 113 -8.10 3.97 7.68
C GLY A 113 -8.48 3.49 6.28
N LEU A 114 -9.62 2.80 6.13
CA LEU A 114 -10.12 2.38 4.82
C LEU A 114 -10.37 3.56 3.88
N LEU A 115 -10.99 4.64 4.38
CA LEU A 115 -11.23 5.85 3.58
C LEU A 115 -9.91 6.50 3.14
N ILE A 116 -8.94 6.56 4.03
CA ILE A 116 -7.59 7.05 3.68
C ILE A 116 -6.95 6.14 2.62
N GLY A 117 -7.00 4.82 2.80
CA GLY A 117 -6.42 3.84 1.88
C GLY A 117 -7.10 3.79 0.51
N GLU A 118 -8.40 4.14 0.44
CA GLU A 118 -9.16 4.14 -0.82
C GLU A 118 -9.03 5.46 -1.58
N TYR A 119 -9.11 6.60 -0.90
CA TYR A 119 -9.22 7.90 -1.58
C TYR A 119 -7.98 8.78 -1.44
N VAL A 120 -7.43 8.88 -0.24
CA VAL A 120 -6.36 9.84 0.05
C VAL A 120 -4.99 9.29 -0.37
N ALA A 121 -4.64 8.10 0.11
CA ALA A 121 -3.32 7.53 -0.12
C ALA A 121 -3.01 7.31 -1.62
N PRO A 122 -3.90 6.76 -2.46
CA PRO A 122 -3.62 6.62 -3.89
C PRO A 122 -3.45 7.96 -4.61
N ALA A 123 -4.32 8.94 -4.32
CA ALA A 123 -4.28 10.25 -4.97
C ALA A 123 -2.98 11.02 -4.63
N THR A 124 -2.59 11.01 -3.35
CA THR A 124 -1.36 11.69 -2.92
C THR A 124 -0.10 10.97 -3.40
N GLU A 125 -0.12 9.63 -3.47
CA GLU A 125 1.00 8.83 -3.98
C GLU A 125 1.24 9.08 -5.47
N VAL A 126 0.18 9.12 -6.31
CA VAL A 126 0.28 9.48 -7.74
C VAL A 126 0.94 10.84 -7.90
N THR A 127 0.48 11.82 -7.12
CA THR A 127 1.03 13.19 -7.18
C THR A 127 2.49 13.23 -6.72
N ALA A 128 2.83 12.50 -5.65
CA ALA A 128 4.18 12.41 -5.14
C ALA A 128 5.16 11.82 -6.17
N GLN A 129 4.79 10.68 -6.77
CA GLN A 129 5.62 10.00 -7.77
C GLN A 129 5.77 10.84 -9.05
N ALA A 130 4.70 11.50 -9.51
CA ALA A 130 4.74 12.37 -10.67
C ALA A 130 5.67 13.59 -10.44
N ASN A 131 5.52 14.28 -9.30
CA ASN A 131 6.37 15.41 -8.96
C ASN A 131 7.85 15.01 -8.84
N ARG A 132 8.13 13.87 -8.19
CA ARG A 132 9.47 13.30 -8.06
C ARG A 132 10.10 13.03 -9.43
N SER A 133 9.35 12.36 -10.32
CA SER A 133 9.83 12.02 -11.67
C SER A 133 10.15 13.26 -12.51
N LEU A 134 9.33 14.32 -12.37
CA LEU A 134 9.56 15.59 -13.07
C LEU A 134 10.80 16.30 -12.55
N ALA A 135 10.97 16.39 -11.22
CA ALA A 135 12.09 17.08 -10.59
C ALA A 135 13.43 16.33 -10.80
N GLN A 136 13.39 14.99 -10.89
CA GLN A 136 14.58 14.18 -11.20
C GLN A 136 14.95 14.15 -12.69
N GLY A 137 14.38 15.04 -13.52
CA GLY A 137 14.75 15.16 -14.92
C GLY A 137 14.02 14.21 -15.85
N GLY A 138 12.73 14.07 -15.69
CA GLY A 138 11.83 13.16 -16.47
C GLY A 138 11.81 13.35 -17.99
N GLY A 139 12.81 14.01 -18.56
CA GLY A 139 13.05 14.16 -20.00
C GLY A 139 14.24 13.35 -20.53
N ASP A 140 15.12 12.81 -19.68
CA ASP A 140 16.25 12.01 -20.13
C ASP A 140 15.94 10.51 -20.00
N ALA A 141 16.10 9.79 -21.10
CA ALA A 141 15.83 8.34 -21.23
C ALA A 141 16.61 7.43 -20.24
N GLN A 142 17.51 8.00 -19.44
CA GLN A 142 18.35 7.29 -18.47
C GLN A 142 17.75 7.20 -17.06
N SER A 143 16.68 7.95 -16.72
CA SER A 143 16.12 8.02 -15.36
C SER A 143 15.03 6.98 -15.07
N ALA A 144 14.59 6.21 -16.06
CA ALA A 144 13.49 5.25 -15.89
C ALA A 144 13.97 3.90 -15.32
N LYS A 145 14.36 3.86 -14.03
CA LYS A 145 14.56 2.56 -13.35
C LYS A 145 13.28 1.72 -13.25
N HIS A 146 12.09 2.29 -13.50
CA HIS A 146 10.79 1.64 -13.38
C HIS A 146 9.78 2.11 -14.45
N GLY A 147 10.21 2.23 -15.72
CA GLY A 147 9.27 2.50 -16.81
C GLY A 147 8.24 1.36 -16.97
N LEU A 148 7.06 1.72 -17.48
CA LEU A 148 5.98 0.77 -17.73
C LEU A 148 6.25 -0.01 -19.03
N TRP A 149 6.23 -1.32 -18.94
CA TRP A 149 6.15 -2.21 -20.10
C TRP A 149 4.72 -2.74 -20.27
N HIS A 150 4.19 -2.57 -21.47
CA HIS A 150 2.89 -3.10 -21.87
C HIS A 150 3.01 -3.80 -23.21
N ARG A 151 2.25 -4.88 -23.39
CA ARG A 151 2.16 -5.60 -24.67
C ARG A 151 0.73 -5.53 -25.19
N GLN A 152 0.56 -5.12 -26.44
CA GLN A 152 -0.72 -5.17 -27.13
C GLN A 152 -0.51 -5.83 -28.49
N GLY A 153 -0.99 -7.07 -28.64
CA GLY A 153 -0.74 -7.87 -29.85
C GLY A 153 0.75 -8.09 -30.08
N ASP A 154 1.25 -7.59 -31.21
CA ASP A 154 2.65 -7.69 -31.64
C ASP A 154 3.48 -6.44 -31.32
N GLU A 155 2.90 -5.49 -30.59
CA GLU A 155 3.56 -4.26 -30.16
C GLU A 155 3.91 -4.29 -28.68
N PHE A 156 5.18 -4.04 -28.35
CA PHE A 156 5.67 -3.84 -26.99
C PHE A 156 5.86 -2.35 -26.76
N ILE A 157 5.25 -1.85 -25.73
CA ILE A 157 5.19 -0.43 -25.40
C ILE A 157 5.94 -0.22 -24.09
N HIS A 158 6.83 0.75 -24.07
CA HIS A 158 7.50 1.22 -22.87
C HIS A 158 7.20 2.69 -22.67
N VAL A 159 6.72 3.05 -21.48
CA VAL A 159 6.42 4.44 -21.10
C VAL A 159 7.29 4.81 -19.92
N ASN A 160 8.09 5.86 -20.06
CA ASN A 160 8.99 6.30 -18.99
C ASN A 160 8.24 6.92 -17.81
N SER A 161 7.25 7.77 -18.08
CA SER A 161 6.49 8.45 -17.03
C SER A 161 5.07 8.77 -17.48
N VAL A 162 4.11 8.65 -16.54
CA VAL A 162 2.71 9.03 -16.73
C VAL A 162 2.36 10.11 -15.71
N GLN A 163 1.84 11.22 -16.19
CA GLN A 163 1.37 12.31 -15.32
C GLN A 163 -0.10 12.12 -14.92
N PRO A 164 -0.53 12.69 -13.78
CA PRO A 164 -1.92 12.64 -13.33
C PRO A 164 -2.93 13.27 -14.31
N ASN A 165 -2.47 14.20 -15.15
CA ASN A 165 -3.25 14.84 -16.21
C ASN A 165 -3.37 13.98 -17.48
N GLY A 166 -2.87 12.74 -17.47
CA GLY A 166 -2.89 11.83 -18.61
C GLY A 166 -1.83 12.09 -19.66
N LEU A 167 -0.82 12.93 -19.41
CA LEU A 167 0.30 13.16 -20.31
C LEU A 167 1.37 12.08 -20.09
N LEU A 168 1.85 11.46 -21.17
CA LEU A 168 2.95 10.49 -21.13
C LEU A 168 4.24 11.15 -21.61
N TYR A 169 5.36 10.72 -21.02
CA TYR A 169 6.70 11.09 -21.45
C TYR A 169 7.54 9.87 -21.78
N GLY A 170 8.29 9.96 -22.89
CA GLY A 170 9.23 8.92 -23.32
C GLY A 170 8.51 7.61 -23.66
N VAL A 171 7.64 7.66 -24.67
CA VAL A 171 6.93 6.45 -25.17
C VAL A 171 7.79 5.78 -26.22
N THR A 172 8.24 4.56 -25.94
CA THR A 172 8.95 3.71 -26.89
C THR A 172 8.05 2.55 -27.31
N ARG A 173 7.95 2.31 -28.61
CA ARG A 173 7.17 1.21 -29.18
C ARG A 173 8.05 0.33 -30.00
N TYR A 174 7.97 -0.98 -29.79
CA TYR A 174 8.68 -2.01 -30.57
C TYR A 174 7.65 -2.89 -31.23
N ARG A 175 7.64 -2.93 -32.57
CA ARG A 175 6.76 -3.78 -33.36
C ARG A 175 7.52 -4.98 -33.91
N PHE A 176 6.93 -6.17 -33.75
CA PHE A 176 7.48 -7.42 -34.20
C PHE A 176 6.57 -8.08 -35.24
N ASP A 177 7.13 -8.94 -36.06
CA ASP A 177 6.36 -9.85 -36.91
C ASP A 177 5.99 -11.15 -36.18
N ASN A 178 5.26 -12.04 -36.86
CA ASN A 178 4.88 -13.35 -36.32
C ASN A 178 6.07 -14.30 -36.05
N GLU A 179 7.22 -14.03 -36.65
CA GLU A 179 8.48 -14.79 -36.51
C GLU A 179 9.39 -14.17 -35.45
N ARG A 180 8.91 -13.10 -34.77
CA ARG A 180 9.59 -12.33 -33.71
C ARG A 180 10.79 -11.51 -34.22
N HIS A 181 10.84 -11.14 -35.49
CA HIS A 181 11.77 -10.16 -35.99
C HIS A 181 11.23 -8.76 -35.72
N MET A 182 12.10 -7.85 -35.31
CA MET A 182 11.73 -6.45 -35.06
C MET A 182 11.52 -5.71 -36.38
N LEU A 183 10.30 -5.25 -36.62
CA LEU A 183 9.94 -4.47 -37.81
C LEU A 183 10.23 -2.97 -37.63
N SER A 184 9.97 -2.44 -36.44
CA SER A 184 10.22 -1.02 -36.15
C SER A 184 10.43 -0.76 -34.66
N SER A 185 11.21 0.30 -34.37
CA SER A 185 11.34 0.90 -33.05
C SER A 185 11.00 2.37 -33.15
N SER A 186 9.98 2.84 -32.44
CA SER A 186 9.54 4.23 -32.44
C SER A 186 9.71 4.83 -31.04
N PHE A 187 10.25 6.04 -30.98
CA PHE A 187 10.33 6.84 -29.75
C PHE A 187 9.59 8.15 -29.91
N ALA A 188 8.65 8.41 -29.01
CA ALA A 188 7.94 9.67 -28.93
C ALA A 188 8.29 10.38 -27.62
N LYS A 189 8.62 11.65 -27.68
CA LYS A 189 9.00 12.43 -26.48
C LYS A 189 7.83 12.66 -25.56
N ARG A 190 6.63 12.88 -26.13
CA ARG A 190 5.38 13.10 -25.40
C ARG A 190 4.21 12.41 -26.10
N ALA A 191 3.21 12.00 -25.29
CA ALA A 191 1.92 11.56 -25.79
C ALA A 191 0.80 12.17 -24.95
N LYS A 192 -0.23 12.72 -25.61
CA LYS A 192 -1.41 13.28 -24.99
C LYS A 192 -2.63 12.49 -25.45
N PHE A 193 -3.51 12.15 -24.51
CA PHE A 193 -4.78 11.51 -24.84
C PHE A 193 -5.77 12.57 -25.31
N ASP A 194 -6.38 12.33 -26.47
CA ASP A 194 -7.37 13.21 -27.07
C ASP A 194 -8.60 12.38 -27.46
N GLU A 195 -9.69 12.59 -26.71
CA GLU A 195 -10.97 11.91 -26.80
C GLU A 195 -10.91 10.37 -26.82
N ASP A 196 -10.39 9.74 -27.89
CA ASP A 196 -10.38 8.29 -28.12
C ASP A 196 -9.02 7.72 -28.54
N HIS A 197 -8.00 8.58 -28.74
CA HIS A 197 -6.68 8.19 -29.23
C HIS A 197 -5.55 8.95 -28.55
N TRP A 198 -4.32 8.44 -28.71
CA TRP A 198 -3.12 9.14 -28.27
C TRP A 198 -2.49 9.93 -29.41
N GLN A 199 -2.20 11.20 -29.15
CA GLN A 199 -1.42 12.03 -30.04
C GLN A 199 0.02 12.03 -29.55
N LEU A 200 0.92 11.41 -30.31
CA LEU A 200 2.35 11.37 -30.08
C LEU A 200 3.00 12.62 -30.67
N SER A 201 3.95 13.20 -29.96
CA SER A 201 4.71 14.37 -30.43
C SER A 201 6.20 14.07 -30.44
N GLU A 202 6.91 14.62 -31.44
CA GLU A 202 8.34 14.45 -31.66
C GLU A 202 8.69 12.94 -31.79
N VAL A 203 8.09 12.25 -32.78
CA VAL A 203 8.25 10.82 -32.99
C VAL A 203 9.42 10.54 -33.92
N THR A 204 10.35 9.69 -33.48
CA THR A 204 11.43 9.15 -34.30
C THR A 204 11.25 7.65 -34.43
N THR A 205 11.06 7.16 -35.65
CA THR A 205 10.84 5.75 -35.96
C THR A 205 12.00 5.20 -36.75
N THR A 206 12.61 4.13 -36.27
CA THR A 206 13.59 3.33 -37.02
C THR A 206 12.87 2.12 -37.60
N LEU A 207 12.83 2.01 -38.91
CA LEU A 207 12.34 0.86 -39.67
C LEU A 207 13.49 -0.10 -39.94
N PHE A 208 13.26 -1.37 -39.72
CA PHE A 208 14.26 -2.43 -39.96
C PHE A 208 13.90 -3.19 -41.22
N HIS A 209 14.81 -3.17 -42.23
CA HIS A 209 14.75 -3.98 -43.45
C HIS A 209 15.82 -5.05 -43.40
N GLU A 210 15.76 -6.04 -44.25
CA GLU A 210 16.72 -7.17 -44.25
C GLU A 210 18.19 -6.76 -44.24
N ASN A 211 18.57 -5.68 -44.94
CA ASN A 211 19.98 -5.23 -45.07
C ASN A 211 20.19 -3.74 -44.79
N SER A 212 19.17 -3.03 -44.29
CA SER A 212 19.25 -1.59 -44.04
C SER A 212 18.30 -1.14 -42.94
N THR A 213 18.58 0.01 -42.36
CA THR A 213 17.68 0.68 -41.46
C THR A 213 17.33 2.08 -42.00
N GLU A 214 16.10 2.47 -41.88
CA GLU A 214 15.60 3.81 -42.24
C GLU A 214 15.10 4.54 -41.00
N VAL A 215 15.49 5.80 -40.84
CA VAL A 215 15.03 6.65 -39.73
C VAL A 215 14.10 7.71 -40.27
N VAL A 216 12.86 7.71 -39.77
CA VAL A 216 11.83 8.67 -40.12
C VAL A 216 11.46 9.49 -38.87
N THR A 217 11.46 10.82 -39.00
CA THR A 217 11.03 11.71 -37.90
C THR A 217 9.71 12.37 -38.32
N THR A 218 8.70 12.23 -37.46
CA THR A 218 7.37 12.79 -37.67
C THR A 218 7.04 13.74 -36.49
N PRO A 219 6.62 15.00 -36.75
CA PRO A 219 6.30 15.95 -35.67
C PRO A 219 5.19 15.45 -34.78
N GLU A 220 4.13 14.87 -35.38
CA GLU A 220 2.94 14.34 -34.70
C GLU A 220 2.49 13.05 -35.36
N GLU A 221 2.08 12.06 -34.57
CA GLU A 221 1.55 10.77 -35.02
C GLU A 221 0.34 10.39 -34.18
N ARG A 222 -0.74 9.96 -34.85
CA ARG A 222 -1.90 9.39 -34.18
C ARG A 222 -1.61 7.94 -33.83
N TRP A 223 -1.89 7.57 -32.57
CA TRP A 223 -1.68 6.22 -32.06
C TRP A 223 -2.98 5.70 -31.43
N ASP A 224 -3.58 4.75 -32.14
CA ASP A 224 -4.83 4.10 -31.72
C ASP A 224 -4.49 2.87 -30.88
N VAL A 225 -4.54 3.01 -29.56
CA VAL A 225 -4.27 1.95 -28.59
C VAL A 225 -5.39 1.92 -27.54
N ALA A 226 -5.79 0.72 -27.14
CA ALA A 226 -6.86 0.52 -26.14
C ALA A 226 -6.41 0.85 -24.70
N LEU A 227 -5.35 1.65 -24.53
CA LEU A 227 -4.84 2.11 -23.23
C LEU A 227 -5.46 3.45 -22.88
N SER A 228 -6.42 3.47 -21.97
CA SER A 228 -6.93 4.74 -21.42
C SER A 228 -5.91 5.35 -20.42
N PRO A 229 -5.91 6.68 -20.22
CA PRO A 229 -5.07 7.32 -19.21
C PRO A 229 -5.28 6.77 -17.80
N GLN A 230 -6.51 6.35 -17.47
CA GLN A 230 -6.86 5.73 -16.20
C GLN A 230 -6.18 4.36 -16.03
N LEU A 231 -6.16 3.55 -17.08
CA LEU A 231 -5.45 2.26 -17.05
C LEU A 231 -3.94 2.45 -16.95
N LEU A 232 -3.36 3.40 -17.68
CA LEU A 232 -1.93 3.68 -17.64
C LEU A 232 -1.47 4.19 -16.28
N SER A 233 -2.22 5.09 -15.66
CA SER A 233 -1.91 5.53 -14.29
C SER A 233 -1.92 4.38 -13.29
N THR A 234 -2.81 3.40 -13.50
CA THR A 234 -2.91 2.19 -12.67
C THR A 234 -1.74 1.22 -12.91
N VAL A 235 -1.27 1.09 -14.14
CA VAL A 235 -0.21 0.15 -14.55
C VAL A 235 1.18 0.62 -14.09
N VAL A 236 1.42 1.94 -14.08
CA VAL A 236 2.71 2.53 -13.65
C VAL A 236 2.91 2.40 -12.14
N MET A 237 1.82 2.32 -11.37
CA MET A 237 1.89 2.24 -9.92
C MET A 237 2.12 0.80 -9.45
N SER A 238 2.89 0.64 -8.38
CA SER A 238 2.97 -0.65 -7.71
C SER A 238 1.58 -1.07 -7.20
N PRO A 239 1.24 -2.38 -7.23
CA PRO A 239 -0.08 -2.85 -6.77
C PRO A 239 -0.47 -2.35 -5.38
N ASP A 240 0.52 -2.16 -4.50
CA ASP A 240 0.32 -1.74 -3.12
C ASP A 240 -0.17 -0.29 -2.98
N THR A 241 0.04 0.55 -4.00
CA THR A 241 -0.34 1.97 -3.97
C THR A 241 -1.73 2.23 -4.53
N LEU A 242 -2.29 1.28 -5.28
CA LEU A 242 -3.61 1.41 -5.90
C LEU A 242 -4.76 1.36 -4.87
N SER A 243 -5.87 2.02 -5.14
CA SER A 243 -7.11 1.86 -4.38
C SER A 243 -7.70 0.45 -4.53
N ILE A 244 -8.61 0.05 -3.64
CA ILE A 244 -9.33 -1.24 -3.74
C ILE A 244 -10.14 -1.29 -5.04
N SER A 245 -10.83 -0.20 -5.38
CA SER A 245 -11.59 -0.07 -6.62
C SER A 245 -10.70 -0.11 -7.86
N GLY A 246 -9.53 0.55 -7.83
CA GLY A 246 -8.54 0.51 -8.89
C GLY A 246 -7.96 -0.89 -9.10
N LEU A 247 -7.62 -1.59 -8.01
CA LEU A 247 -7.17 -2.99 -8.05
C LEU A 247 -8.21 -3.92 -8.66
N TRP A 248 -9.49 -3.77 -8.25
CA TRP A 248 -10.58 -4.57 -8.79
C TRP A 248 -10.74 -4.40 -10.30
N GLY A 249 -10.78 -3.15 -10.78
CA GLY A 249 -10.89 -2.87 -12.23
C GLY A 249 -9.70 -3.41 -13.01
N TYR A 250 -8.48 -3.24 -12.47
CA TYR A 250 -7.26 -3.70 -13.16
C TYR A 250 -7.09 -5.23 -13.17
N ILE A 251 -7.52 -5.93 -12.12
CA ILE A 251 -7.54 -7.40 -12.07
C ILE A 251 -8.41 -7.97 -13.18
N HIS A 252 -9.60 -7.41 -13.41
CA HIS A 252 -10.51 -7.85 -14.48
C HIS A 252 -9.94 -7.54 -15.85
N TYR A 253 -9.37 -6.34 -16.04
CA TYR A 253 -8.69 -6.00 -17.28
C TYR A 253 -7.56 -6.99 -17.63
N LEU A 254 -6.71 -7.34 -16.66
CA LEU A 254 -5.64 -8.32 -16.89
C LEU A 254 -6.20 -9.73 -17.19
N ALA A 255 -7.28 -10.11 -16.53
CA ALA A 255 -7.95 -11.40 -16.77
C ALA A 255 -8.51 -11.49 -18.21
N ASP A 256 -9.15 -10.42 -18.68
CA ASP A 256 -9.69 -10.32 -20.06
C ASP A 256 -8.58 -10.39 -21.12
N GLN A 257 -7.38 -9.92 -20.78
CA GLN A 257 -6.19 -10.01 -21.66
C GLN A 257 -5.42 -11.33 -21.49
N GLY A 258 -5.85 -12.25 -20.64
CA GLY A 258 -5.14 -13.52 -20.36
C GLY A 258 -3.79 -13.32 -19.67
N LEU A 259 -3.59 -12.19 -18.96
CA LEU A 259 -2.35 -11.84 -18.28
C LEU A 259 -2.37 -12.25 -16.81
N ALA A 260 -1.18 -12.51 -16.25
CA ALA A 260 -1.04 -12.88 -14.84
C ALA A 260 -1.41 -11.72 -13.90
N ASN A 261 -2.38 -11.93 -13.03
CA ASN A 261 -2.95 -10.94 -12.12
C ASN A 261 -2.74 -11.24 -10.63
N GLY A 262 -1.98 -12.29 -10.29
CA GLY A 262 -1.81 -12.77 -8.92
C GLY A 262 -1.31 -11.71 -7.93
N ARG A 263 -0.35 -10.84 -8.34
CA ARG A 263 0.16 -9.74 -7.48
C ARG A 263 -0.92 -8.74 -7.12
N TYR A 264 -1.83 -8.44 -8.05
CA TYR A 264 -2.93 -7.50 -7.83
C TYR A 264 -4.00 -8.11 -6.93
N TRP A 265 -4.28 -9.43 -7.06
CA TRP A 265 -5.13 -10.17 -6.13
C TRP A 265 -4.57 -10.16 -4.71
N LEU A 266 -3.25 -10.32 -4.56
CA LEU A 266 -2.61 -10.24 -3.25
C LEU A 266 -2.81 -8.86 -2.61
N ALA A 267 -2.49 -7.78 -3.34
CA ALA A 267 -2.67 -6.40 -2.87
C ALA A 267 -4.13 -6.10 -2.53
N PHE A 268 -5.08 -6.58 -3.35
CA PHE A 268 -6.52 -6.45 -3.11
C PHE A 268 -6.92 -7.09 -1.77
N TRP A 269 -6.55 -8.34 -1.53
CA TRP A 269 -6.90 -9.03 -0.29
C TRP A 269 -6.21 -8.45 0.93
N VAL A 270 -4.98 -7.98 0.82
CA VAL A 270 -4.28 -7.27 1.90
C VAL A 270 -5.07 -6.03 2.33
N LYS A 271 -5.56 -5.25 1.38
CA LYS A 271 -6.33 -4.02 1.67
C LYS A 271 -7.73 -4.30 2.19
N VAL A 272 -8.49 -5.18 1.53
CA VAL A 272 -9.86 -5.52 1.93
C VAL A 272 -9.91 -6.15 3.32
N LEU A 273 -8.95 -7.00 3.65
CA LEU A 273 -8.89 -7.72 4.93
C LEU A 273 -8.14 -6.95 6.02
N GLN A 274 -7.57 -5.78 5.74
CA GLN A 274 -6.83 -5.00 6.75
C GLN A 274 -7.64 -4.67 8.01
N PRO A 275 -8.95 -4.33 7.95
CA PRO A 275 -9.75 -4.15 9.16
C PRO A 275 -9.85 -5.45 9.98
N LEU A 276 -10.01 -6.60 9.32
CA LEU A 276 -10.07 -7.90 9.99
C LEU A 276 -8.73 -8.23 10.66
N VAL A 277 -7.62 -7.99 9.97
CA VAL A 277 -6.26 -8.14 10.49
C VAL A 277 -6.07 -7.25 11.74
N THR A 278 -6.46 -6.00 11.64
CA THR A 278 -6.37 -5.05 12.77
C THR A 278 -7.21 -5.52 13.95
N ALA A 279 -8.44 -6.00 13.71
CA ALA A 279 -9.32 -6.56 14.75
C ALA A 279 -8.69 -7.77 15.42
N ALA A 280 -8.09 -8.69 14.65
CA ALA A 280 -7.41 -9.87 15.16
C ALA A 280 -6.20 -9.52 16.06
N LEU A 281 -5.39 -8.56 15.64
CA LEU A 281 -4.25 -8.06 16.42
C LEU A 281 -4.69 -7.36 17.71
N VAL A 282 -5.74 -6.54 17.66
CA VAL A 282 -6.30 -5.90 18.86
C VAL A 282 -6.87 -6.94 19.82
N LEU A 283 -7.57 -7.95 19.31
CA LEU A 283 -8.07 -9.06 20.13
C LEU A 283 -6.91 -9.81 20.81
N MET A 284 -5.82 -10.04 20.10
CA MET A 284 -4.59 -10.62 20.65
C MET A 284 -3.98 -9.73 21.75
N ALA A 285 -3.92 -8.41 21.54
CA ALA A 285 -3.46 -7.45 22.54
C ALA A 285 -4.29 -7.51 23.82
N ILE A 286 -5.62 -7.51 23.68
CA ILE A 286 -6.54 -7.61 24.83
C ILE A 286 -6.29 -8.94 25.58
N SER A 287 -6.13 -10.04 24.85
CA SER A 287 -5.91 -11.37 25.45
C SER A 287 -4.62 -11.42 26.28
N PHE A 288 -3.57 -10.74 25.83
CA PHE A 288 -2.31 -10.66 26.56
C PHE A 288 -2.45 -9.92 27.90
N ILE A 289 -3.24 -8.86 27.95
CA ILE A 289 -3.45 -8.06 29.17
C ILE A 289 -4.20 -8.88 30.25
N PHE A 290 -5.17 -9.71 29.85
CA PHE A 290 -5.89 -10.56 30.79
C PHE A 290 -5.18 -11.88 31.11
N GLY A 291 -4.22 -12.29 30.27
CA GLY A 291 -3.46 -13.53 30.37
C GLY A 291 -1.98 -13.30 30.72
N PRO A 292 -1.05 -13.65 29.80
CA PRO A 292 0.39 -13.73 30.09
C PRO A 292 1.04 -12.42 30.58
N LEU A 293 0.51 -11.25 30.16
CA LEU A 293 1.08 -9.94 30.49
C LEU A 293 0.34 -9.22 31.63
N ARG A 294 -0.43 -9.94 32.44
CA ARG A 294 -1.22 -9.33 33.53
C ARG A 294 -0.33 -8.67 34.61
N SER A 295 0.79 -9.30 34.96
CA SER A 295 1.68 -8.90 36.06
C SER A 295 3.01 -8.26 35.62
N VAL A 296 3.21 -8.07 34.31
CA VAL A 296 4.48 -7.54 33.77
C VAL A 296 4.47 -6.01 33.65
N THR A 297 5.67 -5.43 33.54
CA THR A 297 5.86 -3.99 33.38
C THR A 297 5.35 -3.46 32.02
N LEU A 298 5.12 -2.15 31.92
CA LEU A 298 4.70 -1.51 30.66
C LEU A 298 5.73 -1.78 29.56
N GLY A 299 7.04 -1.69 29.84
CA GLY A 299 8.09 -1.94 28.89
C GLY A 299 8.04 -3.36 28.28
N GLN A 300 7.80 -4.38 29.13
CA GLN A 300 7.64 -5.76 28.66
C GLN A 300 6.39 -5.94 27.78
N ARG A 301 5.28 -5.25 28.08
CA ARG A 301 4.07 -5.26 27.26
C ARG A 301 4.33 -4.67 25.87
N VAL A 302 5.01 -3.50 25.84
CA VAL A 302 5.40 -2.87 24.57
C VAL A 302 6.32 -3.76 23.76
N PHE A 303 7.37 -4.30 24.40
CA PHE A 303 8.33 -5.20 23.75
C PHE A 303 7.62 -6.45 23.17
N THR A 304 6.73 -7.08 23.93
CA THR A 304 5.95 -8.23 23.45
C THR A 304 5.04 -7.84 22.29
N GLY A 305 4.40 -6.67 22.36
CA GLY A 305 3.58 -6.14 21.28
C GLY A 305 4.37 -5.92 20.00
N VAL A 306 5.54 -5.30 20.09
CA VAL A 306 6.45 -5.11 18.95
C VAL A 306 6.86 -6.47 18.37
N LEU A 307 7.25 -7.43 19.22
CA LEU A 307 7.68 -8.76 18.79
C LEU A 307 6.55 -9.50 18.05
N VAL A 308 5.35 -9.50 18.60
CA VAL A 308 4.17 -10.14 17.98
C VAL A 308 3.80 -9.45 16.67
N GLY A 309 3.76 -8.13 16.65
CA GLY A 309 3.46 -7.36 15.45
C GLY A 309 4.49 -7.58 14.34
N PHE A 310 5.78 -7.63 14.70
CA PHE A 310 6.87 -7.91 13.76
C PHE A 310 6.81 -9.34 13.22
N THR A 311 6.57 -10.33 14.09
CA THR A 311 6.37 -11.73 13.68
C THR A 311 5.19 -11.87 12.74
N PHE A 312 4.08 -11.19 13.03
CA PHE A 312 2.90 -11.15 12.16
C PHE A 312 3.25 -10.54 10.80
N ARG A 313 3.97 -9.41 10.78
CA ARG A 313 4.39 -8.74 9.55
C ARG A 313 5.29 -9.64 8.70
N ILE A 314 6.31 -10.27 9.31
CA ILE A 314 7.17 -11.23 8.61
C ILE A 314 6.35 -12.39 8.03
N ALA A 315 5.39 -12.92 8.78
CA ALA A 315 4.53 -13.99 8.30
C ALA A 315 3.74 -13.56 7.06
N GLN A 316 3.19 -12.35 7.03
CA GLN A 316 2.51 -11.80 5.85
C GLN A 316 3.46 -11.60 4.67
N ASP A 317 4.63 -11.00 4.92
CA ASP A 317 5.64 -10.70 3.89
C ASP A 317 6.26 -11.99 3.28
N LEU A 318 6.24 -13.11 4.02
CA LEU A 318 6.65 -14.41 3.51
C LEU A 318 5.50 -15.13 2.77
N LEU A 319 4.31 -15.19 3.37
CA LEU A 319 3.18 -15.93 2.81
C LEU A 319 2.60 -15.26 1.55
N GLY A 320 2.64 -13.92 1.48
CA GLY A 320 2.19 -13.18 0.32
C GLY A 320 2.88 -13.63 -0.97
N PRO A 321 4.18 -13.39 -1.13
CA PRO A 321 4.95 -13.84 -2.29
C PRO A 321 4.92 -15.36 -2.48
N SER A 322 4.93 -16.14 -1.38
CA SER A 322 4.83 -17.61 -1.45
C SER A 322 3.55 -18.06 -2.14
N SER A 323 2.42 -17.35 -1.96
CA SER A 323 1.18 -17.68 -2.64
C SER A 323 1.30 -17.60 -4.16
N LEU A 324 2.08 -16.65 -4.66
CA LEU A 324 2.32 -16.44 -6.09
C LEU A 324 3.25 -17.51 -6.68
N VAL A 325 4.23 -17.97 -5.89
CA VAL A 325 5.20 -18.99 -6.32
C VAL A 325 4.59 -20.40 -6.29
N PHE A 326 3.89 -20.74 -5.21
CA PHE A 326 3.30 -22.06 -5.00
C PHE A 326 1.87 -22.21 -5.57
N GLY A 327 1.29 -21.14 -6.13
CA GLY A 327 0.00 -21.17 -6.83
C GLY A 327 -1.22 -21.33 -5.92
N PHE A 328 -1.12 -21.09 -4.60
CA PHE A 328 -2.30 -21.05 -3.75
C PHE A 328 -2.95 -19.66 -3.70
N SER A 329 -4.24 -19.60 -3.38
CA SER A 329 -4.98 -18.33 -3.40
C SER A 329 -4.37 -17.30 -2.44
N PRO A 330 -4.08 -16.05 -2.91
CA PRO A 330 -3.58 -14.96 -2.07
C PRO A 330 -4.46 -14.60 -0.86
N LEU A 331 -5.77 -14.93 -0.94
CA LEU A 331 -6.69 -14.79 0.18
C LEU A 331 -6.20 -15.55 1.43
N PHE A 332 -5.73 -16.78 1.26
CA PHE A 332 -5.22 -17.59 2.38
C PHE A 332 -3.91 -17.04 2.95
N ALA A 333 -3.07 -16.40 2.11
CA ALA A 333 -1.85 -15.78 2.58
C ALA A 333 -2.12 -14.66 3.61
N VAL A 334 -3.25 -13.97 3.49
CA VAL A 334 -3.67 -12.91 4.44
C VAL A 334 -4.49 -13.46 5.59
N LEU A 335 -5.45 -14.40 5.32
CA LEU A 335 -6.36 -14.92 6.32
C LEU A 335 -5.68 -15.84 7.34
N VAL A 336 -4.69 -16.65 6.94
CA VAL A 336 -4.07 -17.64 7.84
C VAL A 336 -3.36 -16.94 9.01
N PRO A 337 -2.47 -15.97 8.83
CA PRO A 337 -1.85 -15.26 9.96
C PRO A 337 -2.88 -14.55 10.85
N ALA A 338 -3.86 -13.88 10.24
CA ALA A 338 -4.92 -13.19 10.97
C ALA A 338 -5.80 -14.17 11.77
N GLY A 339 -6.14 -15.31 11.16
CA GLY A 339 -6.91 -16.37 11.81
C GLY A 339 -6.17 -16.99 13.00
N ILE A 340 -4.87 -17.25 12.87
CA ILE A 340 -4.02 -17.72 13.96
C ILE A 340 -4.02 -16.73 15.12
N CYS A 341 -3.83 -15.44 14.85
CA CYS A 341 -3.87 -14.39 15.87
C CYS A 341 -5.24 -14.30 16.55
N ALA A 342 -6.33 -14.34 15.77
CA ALA A 342 -7.69 -14.29 16.31
C ALA A 342 -8.01 -15.50 17.18
N LEU A 343 -7.69 -16.71 16.70
CA LEU A 343 -7.93 -17.97 17.44
C LEU A 343 -7.09 -18.03 18.73
N ALA A 344 -5.81 -17.66 18.65
CA ALA A 344 -4.95 -17.57 19.81
C ALA A 344 -5.47 -16.54 20.83
N GLY A 345 -5.92 -15.37 20.35
CA GLY A 345 -6.54 -14.34 21.18
C GLY A 345 -7.80 -14.84 21.88
N ILE A 346 -8.71 -15.48 21.15
CA ILE A 346 -9.96 -16.05 21.72
C ILE A 346 -9.63 -17.16 22.72
N TRP A 347 -8.69 -18.05 22.41
CA TRP A 347 -8.28 -19.14 23.29
C TRP A 347 -7.71 -18.61 24.61
N LEU A 348 -6.81 -17.62 24.54
CA LEU A 348 -6.23 -16.98 25.74
C LEU A 348 -7.30 -16.26 26.57
N LEU A 349 -8.24 -15.55 25.94
CA LEU A 349 -9.35 -14.87 26.63
C LEU A 349 -10.27 -15.87 27.34
N ARG A 350 -10.60 -16.99 26.72
CA ARG A 350 -11.40 -18.05 27.35
C ARG A 350 -10.71 -18.68 28.55
N ARG A 351 -9.37 -18.75 28.52
CA ARG A 351 -8.59 -19.29 29.63
C ARG A 351 -8.41 -18.31 30.80
N ALA A 352 -8.53 -17.00 30.53
CA ALA A 352 -8.39 -15.94 31.52
C ALA A 352 -9.71 -15.55 32.21
N GLY A 353 -10.85 -15.96 31.69
CA GLY A 353 -12.21 -15.69 32.23
C GLY A 353 -12.72 -16.81 33.06
#